data_0aa53f20e831a7362cc21d99ba974029
#
_entry.id   0aa53f20e831a7362cc21d99ba974029
#
_cell.length_a   1.000
_cell.length_b   1.000
_cell.length_c   1.000
_cell.angle_alpha   90.00
_cell.angle_beta   90.00
_cell.angle_gamma   90.00
#
_symmetry.space_group_name_H-M   'P 1'
#
loop_
_entity.id
_entity.type
_entity.pdbx_description
1 polymer ?
#
loop_
_entity_poly.entity_id
_entity_poly.type
_entity_poly.pdbx_seq_one_letter_code
_entity_poly.pdbx_strand_id
1 'polypeptide(L)'
;MGELTKKVTMEKEEEHGGGMAAGKEEKQQPTLKKQQQVGKVKKKFLDFGQELTWEEKVVSVLDIVRRYQLTEYDPKLKEFTPTRVSFCFCNMAFFDHDKESKISPGSPIRTIPSSKFVMLEGSVNVIAIKVTESDSGYPISIFGTVLARDKQDYRCVYLFRRDRDHPQLITSPEDTLTLTGPKRGLATKGSMYFEFNLKIKGDGATDKDFSKGFIEHDAVAYEKPLKTLELESFMSRVAFIYTPVPYAVQATLAVNFLEGLSNFTGTVSAWTTGNVENEIILYDSRVEGTETTVRNDGRVTLTRNIVAVVCKHKLVLKVCVFEGGSEVACFKFVLGHRNEECTRKKGPYVLQVKVRWIGIIEHYNRKMWERIGRFGNILW
;
A
#
# COMPACT_ATOMS: atom_id res chain seq x y z
N MET A 1 35.14 -47.94 -0.54
CA MET A 1 36.45 -47.43 -0.99
C MET A 1 36.18 -45.98 -1.34
N GLY A 2 36.68 -44.95 -0.70
CA GLY A 2 37.53 -44.84 0.50
C GLY A 2 37.36 -43.44 1.04
N GLU A 3 37.34 -43.38 2.32
CA GLU A 3 37.40 -42.17 3.14
C GLU A 3 38.61 -41.31 2.85
N LEU A 4 38.49 -40.00 3.07
CA LEU A 4 39.63 -39.23 3.60
C LEU A 4 39.11 -37.96 4.34
N THR A 5 39.03 -38.11 5.64
CA THR A 5 38.98 -37.07 6.66
C THR A 5 40.30 -36.32 6.72
N LYS A 6 40.29 -34.99 6.87
CA LYS A 6 41.43 -34.24 7.44
C LYS A 6 40.93 -33.26 8.51
N LYS A 7 41.25 -33.62 9.75
CA LYS A 7 41.40 -32.73 10.91
C LYS A 7 42.62 -31.84 10.71
N VAL A 8 42.56 -30.58 11.10
CA VAL A 8 43.73 -29.81 11.52
C VAL A 8 43.40 -29.02 12.78
N THR A 9 44.30 -29.15 13.69
CA THR A 9 44.43 -28.90 15.12
C THR A 9 44.54 -27.40 15.45
N MET A 10 44.08 -27.06 16.66
CA MET A 10 44.37 -25.82 17.40
C MET A 10 45.84 -25.80 17.86
N GLU A 11 46.45 -24.63 17.84
CA GLU A 11 47.58 -24.31 18.69
C GLU A 11 47.33 -23.03 19.49
N LYS A 12 47.51 -23.16 20.81
CA LYS A 12 47.65 -22.10 21.79
C LYS A 12 49.13 -21.75 21.90
N GLU A 13 49.45 -20.47 22.06
CA GLU A 13 50.66 -20.07 22.79
C GLU A 13 50.37 -18.87 23.70
N GLU A 14 50.92 -19.00 24.92
CA GLU A 14 50.81 -18.10 26.07
C GLU A 14 52.05 -17.20 26.19
N GLU A 15 51.79 -16.01 26.76
CA GLU A 15 52.58 -15.21 27.70
C GLU A 15 54.08 -14.87 27.44
N HIS A 16 54.32 -13.56 27.62
CA HIS A 16 55.24 -12.94 28.63
C HIS A 16 55.25 -11.43 28.38
N GLY A 17 54.96 -10.52 29.28
CA GLY A 17 55.49 -10.20 30.59
C GLY A 17 56.54 -9.06 30.49
N GLY A 18 56.26 -7.82 30.96
CA GLY A 18 57.31 -6.81 31.10
C GLY A 18 56.76 -5.38 31.29
N GLY A 19 56.72 -4.92 32.53
CA GLY A 19 56.27 -3.58 32.88
C GLY A 19 57.38 -2.51 32.79
N MET A 20 56.99 -1.24 32.85
CA MET A 20 57.46 -0.15 33.70
C MET A 20 57.03 1.23 33.21
N ALA A 21 56.38 1.89 34.12
CA ALA A 21 56.61 3.26 34.64
C ALA A 21 56.31 4.51 33.78
N ALA A 22 55.31 5.22 34.29
CA ALA A 22 55.25 6.65 34.58
C ALA A 22 55.54 7.71 33.51
N GLY A 23 54.52 8.47 33.25
CA GLY A 23 54.59 9.79 32.59
C GLY A 23 53.25 10.48 32.64
N LYS A 24 53.00 11.28 33.70
CA LYS A 24 51.88 12.23 33.76
C LYS A 24 52.09 13.34 32.75
N GLU A 25 51.23 13.50 31.83
CA GLU A 25 50.96 14.79 31.16
C GLU A 25 49.48 15.04 31.12
N GLU A 26 49.11 16.02 31.93
CA GLU A 26 47.81 16.69 31.95
C GLU A 26 47.65 17.49 30.67
N LYS A 27 46.80 17.09 29.73
CA LYS A 27 46.29 17.93 28.65
C LYS A 27 44.84 18.24 28.88
N GLN A 28 44.62 19.50 29.26
CA GLN A 28 43.33 20.15 29.39
C GLN A 28 42.50 20.00 28.11
N GLN A 29 41.32 19.37 28.24
CA GLN A 29 40.26 19.42 27.22
C GLN A 29 39.44 20.69 27.41
N PRO A 30 39.16 21.44 26.32
CA PRO A 30 38.26 22.60 26.39
C PRO A 30 36.82 22.13 26.53
N THR A 31 36.22 22.51 27.61
CA THR A 31 34.79 22.33 27.94
C THR A 31 33.93 23.15 26.97
N LEU A 32 33.36 22.52 25.96
CA LEU A 32 32.29 23.06 25.14
C LEU A 32 30.95 22.65 25.77
N LYS A 33 30.48 23.40 26.73
CA LYS A 33 29.10 23.37 27.19
C LYS A 33 28.22 24.06 26.14
N LYS A 34 27.74 23.32 25.14
CA LYS A 34 26.52 23.66 24.41
C LYS A 34 25.36 22.88 25.06
N GLN A 35 24.66 23.57 25.94
CA GLN A 35 23.35 23.15 26.42
C GLN A 35 22.40 23.19 25.20
N GLN A 36 22.18 22.03 24.60
CA GLN A 36 20.96 21.80 23.81
C GLN A 36 19.81 21.71 24.82
N GLN A 37 19.03 22.78 24.91
CA GLN A 37 17.67 22.70 25.44
C GLN A 37 16.85 21.85 24.48
N VAL A 38 16.91 20.54 24.66
CA VAL A 38 15.89 19.62 24.16
C VAL A 38 14.65 19.92 25.00
N GLY A 39 13.71 20.62 24.39
CA GLY A 39 12.40 20.86 24.99
C GLY A 39 11.83 19.52 25.45
N LYS A 40 11.83 19.27 26.75
CA LYS A 40 11.13 18.18 27.38
C LYS A 40 9.65 18.37 27.03
N VAL A 41 9.17 17.68 26.00
CA VAL A 41 7.76 17.37 25.87
C VAL A 41 7.45 16.54 27.10
N LYS A 42 6.91 17.19 28.13
CA LYS A 42 6.33 16.51 29.27
C LYS A 42 5.24 15.61 28.70
N LYS A 43 5.52 14.31 28.56
CA LYS A 43 4.47 13.31 28.51
C LYS A 43 3.68 13.54 29.80
N LYS A 44 2.52 14.19 29.71
CA LYS A 44 1.52 14.11 30.76
C LYS A 44 1.11 12.64 30.81
N PHE A 45 1.80 11.86 31.66
CA PHE A 45 1.19 10.65 32.17
C PHE A 45 -0.10 11.12 32.83
N LEU A 46 -1.22 10.51 32.49
CA LEU A 46 -2.47 10.69 33.18
C LEU A 46 -2.22 10.50 34.67
N ASP A 47 -2.43 11.55 35.41
CA ASP A 47 -2.55 11.47 36.85
C ASP A 47 -3.89 10.74 37.12
N PHE A 48 -3.81 9.46 37.48
CA PHE A 48 -4.99 8.61 37.75
C PHE A 48 -5.89 9.14 38.88
N GLY A 49 -5.52 10.27 39.45
CA GLY A 49 -6.28 10.98 40.47
C GLY A 49 -7.07 12.20 40.01
N GLN A 50 -6.90 12.64 38.72
CA GLN A 50 -7.64 13.81 38.24
C GLN A 50 -9.03 13.39 37.77
N GLU A 51 -10.09 13.89 38.38
CA GLU A 51 -11.45 13.70 37.88
C GLU A 51 -11.62 14.37 36.51
N LEU A 52 -12.11 13.58 35.53
CA LEU A 52 -12.45 14.10 34.20
C LEU A 52 -13.61 15.10 34.32
N THR A 53 -13.56 16.16 33.54
CA THR A 53 -14.70 17.06 33.35
C THR A 53 -15.89 16.32 32.75
N TRP A 54 -17.07 16.89 32.79
CA TRP A 54 -18.26 16.33 32.18
C TRP A 54 -18.06 16.15 30.67
N GLU A 55 -17.49 17.13 29.96
CA GLU A 55 -17.20 17.08 28.54
C GLU A 55 -16.22 15.95 28.19
N GLU A 56 -15.17 15.77 29.00
CA GLU A 56 -14.19 14.70 28.81
C GLU A 56 -14.83 13.33 29.03
N LYS A 57 -15.73 13.18 30.00
CA LYS A 57 -16.48 11.93 30.21
C LYS A 57 -17.38 11.61 29.00
N VAL A 58 -18.10 12.61 28.46
CA VAL A 58 -18.93 12.44 27.26
C VAL A 58 -18.13 12.04 26.05
N VAL A 59 -17.00 12.72 25.80
CA VAL A 59 -16.10 12.41 24.66
C VAL A 59 -15.52 11.00 24.78
N SER A 60 -15.21 10.55 25.99
CA SER A 60 -14.73 9.19 26.28
C SER A 60 -15.79 8.14 25.98
N VAL A 61 -17.02 8.38 26.42
CA VAL A 61 -18.15 7.48 26.16
C VAL A 61 -18.41 7.38 24.64
N LEU A 62 -18.39 8.50 23.93
CA LEU A 62 -18.57 8.50 22.46
C LEU A 62 -17.48 7.69 21.75
N ASP A 63 -16.23 7.77 22.20
CA ASP A 63 -15.13 6.95 21.65
C ASP A 63 -15.38 5.45 21.88
N ILE A 64 -15.76 5.08 23.11
CA ILE A 64 -16.08 3.68 23.45
C ILE A 64 -17.22 3.16 22.57
N VAL A 65 -18.32 3.90 22.50
CA VAL A 65 -19.48 3.50 21.66
C VAL A 65 -19.05 3.35 20.21
N ARG A 66 -18.25 4.27 19.68
CA ARG A 66 -17.78 4.21 18.29
C ARG A 66 -16.91 2.99 18.05
N ARG A 67 -16.01 2.64 18.97
CA ARG A 67 -15.17 1.43 18.87
C ARG A 67 -16.01 0.15 18.84
N TYR A 68 -17.04 0.07 19.67
CA TYR A 68 -17.99 -1.06 19.60
C TYR A 68 -18.69 -1.17 18.25
N GLN A 69 -19.07 -0.04 17.63
CA GLN A 69 -19.68 -0.02 16.29
C GLN A 69 -18.75 -0.49 15.17
N LEU A 70 -17.43 -0.55 15.40
CA LEU A 70 -16.45 -1.07 14.47
C LEU A 70 -16.24 -2.60 14.59
N THR A 71 -17.01 -3.24 15.48
CA THR A 71 -16.91 -4.67 15.78
C THR A 71 -18.24 -5.33 15.43
N GLU A 72 -18.20 -6.43 14.69
CA GLU A 72 -19.38 -7.21 14.29
C GLU A 72 -19.18 -8.69 14.65
N TYR A 73 -20.27 -9.43 14.82
CA TYR A 73 -20.20 -10.86 15.04
C TYR A 73 -19.86 -11.56 13.72
N ASP A 74 -18.74 -12.30 13.71
CA ASP A 74 -18.30 -13.09 12.56
C ASP A 74 -18.86 -14.53 12.71
N PRO A 75 -19.78 -14.98 11.83
CA PRO A 75 -20.39 -16.29 11.93
C PRO A 75 -19.42 -17.43 11.63
N LYS A 76 -18.35 -17.19 10.88
CA LYS A 76 -17.31 -18.18 10.54
C LYS A 76 -16.38 -18.41 11.71
N LEU A 77 -15.93 -17.33 12.35
CA LEU A 77 -15.03 -17.37 13.50
C LEU A 77 -15.80 -17.61 14.82
N LYS A 78 -17.13 -17.39 14.84
CA LYS A 78 -18.03 -17.49 16.01
C LYS A 78 -17.66 -16.55 17.16
N GLU A 79 -17.14 -15.38 16.82
CA GLU A 79 -16.71 -14.36 17.77
C GLU A 79 -16.99 -12.93 17.24
N PHE A 80 -16.93 -11.95 18.14
CA PHE A 80 -16.98 -10.55 17.74
C PHE A 80 -15.60 -10.09 17.29
N THR A 81 -15.49 -9.69 16.02
CA THR A 81 -14.24 -9.26 15.39
C THR A 81 -14.31 -7.79 14.96
N PRO A 82 -13.20 -7.05 15.03
CA PRO A 82 -13.15 -5.72 14.47
C PRO A 82 -13.22 -5.80 12.93
N THR A 83 -14.26 -5.19 12.36
CA THR A 83 -14.45 -5.13 10.90
C THR A 83 -13.81 -3.90 10.27
N ARG A 84 -13.42 -2.92 11.10
CA ARG A 84 -12.71 -1.71 10.67
C ARG A 84 -11.58 -1.35 11.64
N VAL A 85 -10.58 -0.64 11.14
CA VAL A 85 -9.42 -0.23 11.95
C VAL A 85 -9.84 0.78 13.02
N SER A 86 -9.40 0.54 14.25
CA SER A 86 -9.53 1.46 15.37
C SER A 86 -8.15 1.95 15.80
N PHE A 87 -7.95 3.27 15.75
CA PHE A 87 -6.66 3.87 16.06
C PHE A 87 -6.59 4.27 17.54
N CYS A 88 -5.54 3.79 18.24
CA CYS A 88 -5.34 4.11 19.65
C CYS A 88 -4.92 5.58 19.92
N PHE A 89 -4.42 6.27 18.89
CA PHE A 89 -3.90 7.63 19.01
C PHE A 89 -4.92 8.73 18.70
N CYS A 90 -6.19 8.38 18.44
CA CYS A 90 -7.25 9.36 18.20
C CYS A 90 -8.59 8.88 18.75
N ASN A 91 -9.46 9.84 19.06
CA ASN A 91 -10.84 9.54 19.42
C ASN A 91 -11.63 9.15 18.16
N MET A 92 -12.14 7.92 18.16
CA MET A 92 -12.82 7.35 17.00
C MET A 92 -14.19 7.98 16.73
N ALA A 93 -14.82 8.64 17.70
CA ALA A 93 -16.08 9.34 17.50
C ALA A 93 -15.96 10.52 16.51
N PHE A 94 -14.75 11.08 16.37
CA PHE A 94 -14.45 12.22 15.50
C PHE A 94 -13.67 11.83 14.24
N PHE A 95 -13.39 10.53 14.09
CA PHE A 95 -12.71 10.04 12.90
C PHE A 95 -13.72 9.60 11.83
N ASP A 96 -13.69 10.29 10.68
CA ASP A 96 -14.51 9.92 9.52
C ASP A 96 -13.83 8.79 8.74
N HIS A 97 -14.30 7.55 8.97
CA HIS A 97 -13.80 6.33 8.35
C HIS A 97 -14.06 6.26 6.84
N ASP A 98 -15.08 6.96 6.35
CA ASP A 98 -15.53 6.84 4.97
C ASP A 98 -14.93 7.92 4.07
N LYS A 99 -14.23 8.87 4.67
CA LYS A 99 -13.60 9.95 3.95
C LYS A 99 -12.43 9.48 3.12
N GLU A 100 -12.50 9.72 1.80
CA GLU A 100 -11.41 9.43 0.88
C GLU A 100 -10.21 10.38 1.12
N SER A 101 -9.00 9.84 1.04
CA SER A 101 -7.76 10.62 1.14
C SER A 101 -7.67 11.60 -0.03
N LYS A 102 -7.48 12.89 0.30
CA LYS A 102 -7.29 13.98 -0.67
C LYS A 102 -5.85 14.52 -0.67
N ILE A 103 -4.93 13.79 -0.03
CA ILE A 103 -3.53 14.20 0.01
C ILE A 103 -2.97 14.18 -1.40
N SER A 104 -2.33 15.29 -1.78
CA SER A 104 -1.60 15.38 -3.04
C SER A 104 -0.43 14.41 -3.02
N PRO A 105 -0.20 13.70 -4.11
CA PRO A 105 1.00 12.88 -4.24
C PRO A 105 2.21 13.80 -4.23
N GLY A 106 3.07 13.81 -3.32
CA GLY A 106 4.35 14.49 -3.14
C GLY A 106 4.91 15.39 -4.26
N SER A 107 6.18 15.67 -4.18
CA SER A 107 6.90 16.52 -5.16
C SER A 107 7.35 15.70 -6.38
N PRO A 108 7.41 16.30 -7.57
CA PRO A 108 8.01 15.65 -8.74
C PRO A 108 9.43 15.16 -8.41
N ILE A 109 9.76 13.91 -8.76
CA ILE A 109 11.06 13.31 -8.38
C ILE A 109 12.26 14.14 -8.89
N ARG A 110 12.11 14.82 -10.02
CA ARG A 110 13.13 15.69 -10.61
C ARG A 110 13.50 16.90 -9.73
N THR A 111 12.61 17.33 -8.83
CA THR A 111 12.85 18.44 -7.90
C THR A 111 13.50 17.95 -6.60
N ILE A 112 13.65 16.66 -6.41
CA ILE A 112 14.25 16.04 -5.24
C ILE A 112 15.71 15.71 -5.56
N PRO A 113 16.70 16.31 -4.90
CA PRO A 113 18.11 15.93 -5.07
C PRO A 113 18.32 14.43 -4.75
N SER A 114 19.18 13.77 -5.51
CA SER A 114 19.46 12.34 -5.32
C SER A 114 20.00 12.01 -3.92
N SER A 115 20.70 12.96 -3.29
CA SER A 115 21.15 12.84 -1.89
C SER A 115 19.99 12.71 -0.89
N LYS A 116 18.79 13.15 -1.26
CA LYS A 116 17.58 13.05 -0.44
C LYS A 116 16.72 11.81 -0.75
N PHE A 117 17.12 10.95 -1.66
CA PHE A 117 16.36 9.73 -1.99
C PHE A 117 16.27 8.75 -0.81
N VAL A 118 17.18 8.84 0.15
CA VAL A 118 17.10 8.10 1.42
C VAL A 118 15.92 8.51 2.30
N MET A 119 15.30 9.68 2.01
CA MET A 119 14.10 10.18 2.70
C MET A 119 12.80 9.75 2.04
N LEU A 120 12.89 9.05 0.89
CA LEU A 120 11.69 8.51 0.26
C LEU A 120 11.09 7.41 1.14
N GLU A 121 9.79 7.49 1.31
CA GLU A 121 9.02 6.47 2.02
C GLU A 121 9.00 5.15 1.23
N GLY A 122 8.74 4.06 1.92
CA GLY A 122 8.33 2.84 1.27
C GLY A 122 6.90 2.94 0.73
N SER A 123 6.58 2.02 -0.15
CA SER A 123 5.24 1.85 -0.72
C SER A 123 4.93 0.36 -0.92
N VAL A 124 3.77 0.05 -1.46
CA VAL A 124 3.41 -1.29 -1.91
C VAL A 124 2.75 -1.24 -3.29
N ASN A 125 2.99 -2.29 -4.07
CA ASN A 125 2.17 -2.59 -5.25
C ASN A 125 1.26 -3.77 -4.93
N VAL A 126 -0.03 -3.57 -4.94
CA VAL A 126 -0.99 -4.67 -4.83
C VAL A 126 -1.00 -5.43 -6.15
N ILE A 127 -0.68 -6.71 -6.10
CA ILE A 127 -0.62 -7.60 -7.27
C ILE A 127 -2.00 -8.16 -7.55
N ALA A 128 -2.61 -8.81 -6.54
CA ALA A 128 -3.90 -9.46 -6.69
C ALA A 128 -4.66 -9.51 -5.35
N ILE A 129 -5.97 -9.61 -5.44
CA ILE A 129 -6.85 -10.00 -4.35
C ILE A 129 -7.62 -11.21 -4.88
N LYS A 130 -7.39 -12.39 -4.29
CA LYS A 130 -8.03 -13.66 -4.69
C LYS A 130 -9.07 -14.08 -3.66
N VAL A 131 -10.21 -14.55 -4.13
CA VAL A 131 -11.20 -15.23 -3.28
C VAL A 131 -10.86 -16.71 -3.29
N THR A 132 -10.05 -17.16 -2.31
CA THR A 132 -9.54 -18.54 -2.27
C THR A 132 -10.55 -19.54 -1.72
N GLU A 133 -11.54 -19.05 -0.95
CA GLU A 133 -12.61 -19.87 -0.39
C GLU A 133 -13.92 -19.08 -0.30
N SER A 134 -15.02 -19.72 -0.64
CA SER A 134 -16.37 -19.18 -0.52
C SER A 134 -17.32 -20.23 0.06
N ASP A 135 -17.90 -19.94 1.22
CA ASP A 135 -18.90 -20.82 1.85
C ASP A 135 -20.24 -20.83 1.05
N SER A 136 -20.41 -19.87 0.13
CA SER A 136 -21.54 -19.84 -0.82
C SER A 136 -21.28 -20.65 -2.09
N GLY A 137 -20.08 -21.22 -2.27
CA GLY A 137 -19.64 -21.84 -3.53
C GLY A 137 -19.34 -20.81 -4.62
N TYR A 138 -19.26 -21.28 -5.85
CA TYR A 138 -19.06 -20.45 -7.07
C TYR A 138 -20.10 -20.85 -8.12
N PRO A 139 -20.50 -19.97 -9.04
CA PRO A 139 -20.07 -18.57 -9.18
C PRO A 139 -20.74 -17.63 -8.15
N ILE A 140 -20.07 -16.50 -7.83
CA ILE A 140 -20.59 -15.46 -6.95
C ILE A 140 -20.36 -14.07 -7.56
N SER A 141 -21.34 -13.17 -7.36
CA SER A 141 -21.24 -11.78 -7.79
C SER A 141 -20.84 -10.88 -6.63
N ILE A 142 -19.59 -10.39 -6.63
CA ILE A 142 -19.00 -9.63 -5.54
C ILE A 142 -19.04 -8.12 -5.83
N PHE A 143 -19.45 -7.35 -4.83
CA PHE A 143 -19.38 -5.90 -4.81
C PHE A 143 -18.88 -5.41 -3.45
N GLY A 144 -18.64 -4.11 -3.31
CA GLY A 144 -18.15 -3.50 -2.08
C GLY A 144 -16.77 -2.90 -2.26
N THR A 145 -15.96 -2.90 -1.19
CA THR A 145 -14.69 -2.18 -1.18
C THR A 145 -13.57 -2.99 -0.55
N VAL A 146 -12.36 -2.82 -1.11
CA VAL A 146 -11.09 -3.06 -0.42
C VAL A 146 -10.30 -1.76 -0.49
N LEU A 147 -9.82 -1.28 0.64
CA LEU A 147 -9.10 -0.02 0.73
C LEU A 147 -7.86 -0.14 1.61
N ALA A 148 -6.90 0.76 1.37
CA ALA A 148 -5.74 0.94 2.22
C ALA A 148 -5.91 2.19 3.11
N ARG A 149 -5.35 2.11 4.33
CA ARG A 149 -5.16 3.25 5.24
C ARG A 149 -3.69 3.34 5.58
N ASP A 150 -3.06 4.38 5.10
CA ASP A 150 -1.66 4.62 5.34
C ASP A 150 -1.45 5.83 6.29
N LYS A 151 -0.25 5.94 6.82
CA LYS A 151 0.15 6.95 7.80
C LYS A 151 0.04 8.40 7.31
N GLN A 152 -0.23 8.63 6.02
CA GLN A 152 -0.41 9.98 5.48
C GLN A 152 -1.60 10.70 6.15
N ASP A 153 -2.76 10.03 6.24
CA ASP A 153 -3.96 10.56 6.89
C ASP A 153 -4.93 9.48 7.39
N TYR A 154 -4.58 8.22 7.26
CA TYR A 154 -5.40 7.03 7.57
C TYR A 154 -6.80 7.02 6.94
N ARG A 155 -7.05 7.88 5.95
CA ARG A 155 -8.30 7.91 5.19
C ARG A 155 -8.31 6.88 4.08
N CYS A 156 -9.48 6.68 3.48
CA CYS A 156 -9.69 5.68 2.44
C CYS A 156 -8.84 5.93 1.20
N VAL A 157 -8.05 4.95 0.80
CA VAL A 157 -7.43 4.84 -0.52
C VAL A 157 -7.94 3.56 -1.15
N TYR A 158 -8.94 3.66 -2.01
CA TYR A 158 -9.57 2.48 -2.60
C TYR A 158 -8.61 1.73 -3.51
N LEU A 159 -8.59 0.40 -3.34
CA LEU A 159 -7.88 -0.57 -4.17
C LEU A 159 -8.86 -1.31 -5.08
N PHE A 160 -10.02 -1.67 -4.53
CA PHE A 160 -11.16 -2.25 -5.21
C PHE A 160 -12.42 -1.51 -4.75
N ARG A 161 -13.26 -1.12 -5.70
CA ARG A 161 -14.57 -0.51 -5.43
C ARG A 161 -15.51 -0.83 -6.55
N ARG A 162 -16.59 -1.54 -6.23
CA ARG A 162 -17.70 -1.80 -7.14
C ARG A 162 -19.03 -1.63 -6.42
N ASP A 163 -19.96 -1.03 -7.12
CA ASP A 163 -21.32 -0.85 -6.63
C ASP A 163 -22.14 -2.13 -6.83
N ARG A 164 -23.25 -2.23 -6.14
CA ARG A 164 -24.17 -3.38 -6.20
C ARG A 164 -24.68 -3.65 -7.62
N ASP A 165 -24.87 -2.59 -8.42
CA ASP A 165 -25.41 -2.71 -9.78
C ASP A 165 -24.37 -3.22 -10.78
N HIS A 166 -23.08 -3.09 -10.45
CA HIS A 166 -21.95 -3.52 -11.27
C HIS A 166 -21.01 -4.46 -10.50
N PRO A 167 -21.53 -5.57 -9.95
CA PRO A 167 -20.68 -6.53 -9.23
C PRO A 167 -19.70 -7.17 -10.17
N GLN A 168 -18.63 -7.76 -9.62
CA GLN A 168 -17.74 -8.63 -10.39
C GLN A 168 -18.15 -10.08 -10.19
N LEU A 169 -18.30 -10.83 -11.28
CA LEU A 169 -18.48 -12.26 -11.24
C LEU A 169 -17.16 -12.94 -10.94
N ILE A 170 -17.16 -13.83 -9.95
CA ILE A 170 -16.05 -14.70 -9.57
C ILE A 170 -16.54 -16.12 -9.78
N THR A 171 -15.88 -16.85 -10.66
CA THR A 171 -16.30 -18.19 -11.13
C THR A 171 -15.51 -19.30 -10.48
N SER A 172 -14.33 -19.00 -9.94
CA SER A 172 -13.42 -19.97 -9.36
C SER A 172 -12.50 -19.36 -8.29
N PRO A 173 -11.88 -20.17 -7.42
CA PRO A 173 -10.89 -19.70 -6.44
C PRO A 173 -9.61 -19.11 -7.08
N GLU A 174 -9.39 -19.28 -8.38
CA GLU A 174 -8.25 -18.69 -9.09
C GLU A 174 -8.53 -17.29 -9.59
N ASP A 175 -9.80 -16.87 -9.61
CA ASP A 175 -10.18 -15.55 -10.09
C ASP A 175 -9.72 -14.45 -9.13
N THR A 176 -9.36 -13.31 -9.70
CA THR A 176 -8.89 -12.14 -8.95
C THR A 176 -9.87 -10.99 -9.05
N LEU A 177 -10.02 -10.22 -7.98
CA LEU A 177 -10.75 -8.96 -8.04
C LEU A 177 -10.01 -7.95 -8.93
N THR A 178 -10.73 -7.32 -9.83
CA THR A 178 -10.19 -6.28 -10.73
C THR A 178 -9.96 -4.99 -9.96
N LEU A 179 -8.69 -4.68 -9.73
CA LEU A 179 -8.31 -3.52 -8.94
C LEU A 179 -8.61 -2.21 -9.67
N THR A 180 -9.28 -1.28 -8.98
CA THR A 180 -9.68 0.05 -9.50
C THR A 180 -8.83 1.19 -8.95
N GLY A 181 -7.82 0.87 -8.17
CA GLY A 181 -6.89 1.82 -7.56
C GLY A 181 -5.53 1.19 -7.21
N PRO A 182 -4.69 1.91 -6.49
CA PRO A 182 -4.93 3.20 -5.82
C PRO A 182 -4.91 4.41 -6.76
N LYS A 183 -5.53 5.54 -6.33
CA LYS A 183 -5.47 6.84 -7.05
C LYS A 183 -4.29 7.72 -6.63
N ARG A 184 -3.55 7.34 -5.59
CA ARG A 184 -2.28 7.93 -5.15
C ARG A 184 -1.33 6.85 -4.65
N GLY A 185 -0.03 7.14 -4.60
CA GLY A 185 0.94 6.24 -3.98
C GLY A 185 0.65 6.05 -2.49
N LEU A 186 0.84 4.83 -2.03
CA LEU A 186 0.71 4.45 -0.63
C LEU A 186 2.05 4.68 0.08
N ALA A 187 2.01 5.13 1.34
CA ALA A 187 3.19 5.34 2.16
C ALA A 187 3.22 4.31 3.30
N THR A 188 4.31 3.51 3.35
CA THR A 188 4.42 2.37 4.28
C THR A 188 5.32 2.61 5.49
N LYS A 189 5.60 3.86 5.85
CA LYS A 189 6.36 4.13 7.06
C LYS A 189 5.48 3.88 8.31
N GLY A 190 5.76 2.81 9.01
CA GLY A 190 4.94 2.31 10.11
C GLY A 190 3.80 1.43 9.64
N SER A 191 2.80 1.22 10.48
CA SER A 191 1.67 0.37 10.17
C SER A 191 0.79 0.94 9.07
N MET A 192 0.42 0.10 8.13
CA MET A 192 -0.58 0.34 7.10
C MET A 192 -1.63 -0.76 7.18
N TYR A 193 -2.89 -0.40 6.97
CA TYR A 193 -4.01 -1.31 7.09
C TYR A 193 -4.72 -1.45 5.76
N PHE A 194 -5.17 -2.69 5.48
CA PHE A 194 -6.03 -3.00 4.35
C PHE A 194 -7.37 -3.43 4.88
N GLU A 195 -8.42 -2.63 4.69
CA GLU A 195 -9.79 -2.95 5.11
C GLU A 195 -10.58 -3.59 3.97
N PHE A 196 -11.34 -4.61 4.30
CA PHE A 196 -12.22 -5.35 3.41
C PHE A 196 -13.66 -5.15 3.87
N ASN A 197 -14.53 -4.85 2.93
CA ASN A 197 -15.98 -4.83 3.12
C ASN A 197 -16.62 -5.30 1.79
N LEU A 198 -16.64 -6.60 1.60
CA LEU A 198 -17.12 -7.26 0.40
C LEU A 198 -18.44 -7.95 0.71
N LYS A 199 -19.35 -7.91 -0.27
CA LYS A 199 -20.68 -8.51 -0.22
C LYS A 199 -20.94 -9.34 -1.45
N ILE A 200 -21.77 -10.39 -1.30
CA ILE A 200 -22.35 -11.12 -2.41
C ILE A 200 -23.70 -10.49 -2.74
N LYS A 201 -23.91 -10.18 -4.01
CA LYS A 201 -25.20 -9.74 -4.52
C LYS A 201 -26.18 -10.91 -4.46
N GLY A 202 -27.25 -10.70 -3.69
CA GLY A 202 -28.33 -11.68 -3.59
C GLY A 202 -29.44 -11.42 -4.59
N ASP A 203 -30.31 -12.40 -4.74
CA ASP A 203 -31.54 -12.29 -5.51
C ASP A 203 -32.52 -11.36 -4.76
N GLY A 204 -32.90 -10.24 -5.38
CA GLY A 204 -33.78 -9.25 -4.78
C GLY A 204 -33.03 -8.23 -3.88
N ALA A 205 -33.56 -7.96 -2.67
CA ALA A 205 -33.05 -6.91 -1.79
C ALA A 205 -32.02 -7.37 -0.76
N THR A 206 -31.78 -8.68 -0.64
CA THR A 206 -30.99 -9.25 0.47
C THR A 206 -29.57 -9.60 0.01
N ASP A 207 -28.62 -8.73 0.29
CA ASP A 207 -27.20 -9.01 0.09
C ASP A 207 -26.60 -9.73 1.28
N LYS A 208 -25.56 -10.54 1.07
CA LYS A 208 -24.85 -11.24 2.13
C LYS A 208 -23.48 -10.60 2.38
N ASP A 209 -23.16 -10.35 3.63
CA ASP A 209 -21.79 -9.99 4.00
C ASP A 209 -20.88 -11.18 3.69
N PHE A 210 -19.79 -10.91 2.94
CA PHE A 210 -18.94 -11.96 2.40
C PHE A 210 -17.55 -11.96 3.05
N SER A 211 -16.86 -10.83 3.04
CA SER A 211 -15.57 -10.67 3.68
C SER A 211 -15.50 -9.30 4.34
N LYS A 212 -15.33 -9.27 5.66
CA LYS A 212 -15.17 -8.03 6.45
C LYS A 212 -14.04 -8.18 7.44
N GLY A 213 -13.25 -7.13 7.56
CA GLY A 213 -12.13 -7.10 8.48
C GLY A 213 -10.98 -6.29 7.93
N PHE A 214 -9.83 -6.43 8.54
CA PHE A 214 -8.63 -5.77 8.04
C PHE A 214 -7.37 -6.61 8.27
N ILE A 215 -6.38 -6.34 7.44
CA ILE A 215 -5.04 -6.90 7.52
C ILE A 215 -4.07 -5.76 7.83
N GLU A 216 -3.19 -5.93 8.79
CA GLU A 216 -2.12 -5.00 9.08
C GLU A 216 -0.85 -5.40 8.32
N HIS A 217 -0.25 -4.43 7.64
CA HIS A 217 1.09 -4.54 7.08
C HIS A 217 2.09 -3.82 7.98
N ASP A 218 3.02 -4.56 8.53
CA ASP A 218 4.19 -4.00 9.22
C ASP A 218 5.29 -3.69 8.20
N ALA A 219 5.69 -2.42 8.13
CA ALA A 219 6.69 -1.93 7.20
C ALA A 219 8.12 -2.43 7.47
N VAL A 220 8.39 -3.04 8.63
CA VAL A 220 9.74 -3.46 9.02
C VAL A 220 10.27 -4.66 8.23
N ALA A 221 9.38 -5.46 7.62
CA ALA A 221 9.77 -6.69 6.95
C ALA A 221 9.80 -6.54 5.41
N TYR A 222 10.87 -5.98 4.85
CA TYR A 222 11.11 -5.93 3.39
C TYR A 222 11.75 -7.20 2.80
N GLU A 223 11.95 -8.25 3.63
CA GLU A 223 12.77 -9.41 3.26
C GLU A 223 12.20 -10.26 2.11
N LYS A 224 10.89 -10.24 1.89
CA LYS A 224 10.28 -11.01 0.81
C LYS A 224 9.82 -10.09 -0.33
N PRO A 225 10.18 -10.41 -1.59
CA PRO A 225 9.77 -9.62 -2.75
C PRO A 225 8.25 -9.71 -3.03
N LEU A 226 7.61 -10.78 -2.58
CA LEU A 226 6.16 -10.98 -2.66
C LEU A 226 5.64 -11.40 -1.29
N LYS A 227 4.55 -10.76 -0.85
CA LYS A 227 3.85 -11.11 0.39
C LYS A 227 2.42 -11.53 0.05
N THR A 228 1.97 -12.58 0.72
CA THR A 228 0.58 -13.02 0.72
C THR A 228 0.09 -13.01 2.17
N LEU A 229 -0.98 -12.29 2.43
CA LEU A 229 -1.68 -12.28 3.71
C LEU A 229 -3.10 -12.75 3.47
N GLU A 230 -3.66 -13.50 4.41
CA GLU A 230 -5.00 -14.04 4.30
C GLU A 230 -5.92 -13.39 5.31
N LEU A 231 -7.14 -13.10 4.88
CA LEU A 231 -8.25 -12.71 5.72
C LEU A 231 -9.31 -13.81 5.65
N GLU A 232 -9.50 -14.50 6.76
CA GLU A 232 -10.61 -15.43 6.94
C GLU A 232 -11.69 -14.70 7.75
N SER A 233 -12.87 -14.54 7.17
CA SER A 233 -13.97 -13.83 7.81
C SER A 233 -15.29 -14.08 7.12
N PHE A 234 -16.38 -14.03 7.89
CA PHE A 234 -17.77 -14.17 7.45
C PHE A 234 -18.02 -15.44 6.61
N MET A 235 -17.97 -15.36 5.29
CA MET A 235 -18.25 -16.47 4.37
C MET A 235 -17.08 -16.75 3.43
N SER A 236 -15.87 -16.26 3.76
CA SER A 236 -14.77 -16.28 2.81
C SER A 236 -13.40 -16.51 3.45
N ARG A 237 -12.46 -16.91 2.60
CA ARG A 237 -11.02 -16.66 2.77
C ARG A 237 -10.53 -15.89 1.57
N VAL A 238 -9.90 -14.75 1.82
CA VAL A 238 -9.39 -13.86 0.79
C VAL A 238 -7.87 -13.71 0.95
N ALA A 239 -7.12 -14.01 -0.12
CA ALA A 239 -5.68 -13.80 -0.17
C ALA A 239 -5.37 -12.42 -0.76
N PHE A 240 -4.64 -11.61 -0.02
CA PHE A 240 -4.14 -10.30 -0.40
C PHE A 240 -2.67 -10.40 -0.76
N ILE A 241 -2.35 -10.20 -2.03
CA ILE A 241 -1.01 -10.42 -2.61
C ILE A 241 -0.42 -9.09 -3.02
N TYR A 242 0.76 -8.75 -2.51
CA TYR A 242 1.41 -7.46 -2.78
C TYR A 242 2.94 -7.55 -2.69
N THR A 243 3.62 -6.57 -3.29
CA THR A 243 5.07 -6.41 -3.22
C THR A 243 5.43 -5.14 -2.45
N PRO A 244 6.28 -5.21 -1.41
CA PRO A 244 6.86 -4.03 -0.77
C PRO A 244 7.83 -3.32 -1.73
N VAL A 245 7.83 -1.99 -1.68
CA VAL A 245 8.69 -1.13 -2.52
C VAL A 245 9.41 -0.13 -1.62
N PRO A 246 10.66 -0.39 -1.22
CA PRO A 246 11.43 0.55 -0.42
C PRO A 246 11.86 1.77 -1.25
N TYR A 247 12.01 2.93 -0.62
CA TYR A 247 12.45 4.18 -1.27
C TYR A 247 11.67 4.45 -2.56
N ALA A 248 10.35 4.52 -2.43
CA ALA A 248 9.44 4.46 -3.54
C ALA A 248 9.27 5.80 -4.27
N VAL A 249 9.21 5.69 -5.59
CA VAL A 249 8.74 6.72 -6.50
C VAL A 249 7.44 6.24 -7.12
N GLN A 250 6.42 7.07 -7.10
CA GLN A 250 5.15 6.80 -7.74
C GLN A 250 5.24 7.16 -9.24
N ALA A 251 4.94 6.22 -10.11
CA ALA A 251 4.66 6.43 -11.52
C ALA A 251 3.15 6.53 -11.73
N THR A 252 2.66 7.66 -12.24
CA THR A 252 1.27 7.81 -12.71
C THR A 252 1.27 7.74 -14.22
N LEU A 253 0.57 6.77 -14.77
CA LEU A 253 0.61 6.38 -16.18
C LEU A 253 -0.61 6.87 -16.95
N ALA A 254 -0.38 7.27 -18.20
CA ALA A 254 -1.42 7.40 -19.21
C ALA A 254 -0.95 6.73 -20.49
N VAL A 255 -1.86 6.02 -21.14
CA VAL A 255 -1.64 5.32 -22.41
C VAL A 255 -2.58 5.93 -23.45
N ASN A 256 -2.01 6.43 -24.54
CA ASN A 256 -2.77 7.10 -25.59
C ASN A 256 -2.45 6.44 -26.95
N PHE A 257 -3.47 6.13 -27.74
CA PHE A 257 -3.33 5.83 -29.15
C PHE A 257 -3.45 7.14 -29.94
N LEU A 258 -2.40 7.49 -30.69
CA LEU A 258 -2.37 8.73 -31.48
C LEU A 258 -3.04 8.56 -32.84
N GLU A 259 -3.12 7.32 -33.35
CA GLU A 259 -3.73 6.96 -34.61
C GLU A 259 -4.50 5.64 -34.47
N GLY A 260 -5.64 5.55 -35.13
CA GLY A 260 -6.26 4.33 -35.62
C GLY A 260 -7.21 3.56 -34.73
N LEU A 261 -7.48 3.95 -33.48
CA LEU A 261 -8.36 3.17 -32.61
C LEU A 261 -9.47 4.01 -31.95
N SER A 262 -10.72 3.63 -32.19
CA SER A 262 -11.88 4.07 -31.40
C SER A 262 -12.14 3.17 -30.16
N ASN A 263 -11.73 1.90 -30.26
CA ASN A 263 -11.84 0.93 -29.16
C ASN A 263 -10.52 0.19 -28.97
N PHE A 264 -10.08 0.07 -27.72
CA PHE A 264 -8.89 -0.68 -27.34
C PHE A 264 -9.28 -2.02 -26.70
N THR A 265 -9.01 -3.09 -27.42
CA THR A 265 -9.07 -4.46 -26.90
C THR A 265 -7.66 -4.94 -26.66
N GLY A 266 -7.34 -5.34 -25.42
CA GLY A 266 -5.97 -5.71 -25.10
C GLY A 266 -5.68 -5.71 -23.61
N THR A 267 -4.39 -5.72 -23.30
CA THR A 267 -3.89 -5.67 -21.91
C THR A 267 -2.83 -4.59 -21.74
N VAL A 268 -2.85 -3.96 -20.56
CA VAL A 268 -1.76 -3.09 -20.12
C VAL A 268 -1.26 -3.62 -18.78
N SER A 269 0.01 -3.96 -18.75
CA SER A 269 0.66 -4.48 -17.55
C SER A 269 2.00 -3.80 -17.29
N ALA A 270 2.44 -3.84 -16.05
CA ALA A 270 3.68 -3.20 -15.62
C ALA A 270 4.44 -4.07 -14.62
N TRP A 271 5.77 -3.92 -14.61
CA TRP A 271 6.65 -4.46 -13.56
C TRP A 271 7.87 -3.56 -13.42
N THR A 272 8.75 -3.87 -12.50
CA THR A 272 9.99 -3.10 -12.32
C THR A 272 11.21 -3.94 -12.68
N THR A 273 12.32 -3.30 -13.05
CA THR A 273 13.55 -4.04 -13.37
C THR A 273 14.13 -4.80 -12.19
N GLY A 274 13.74 -4.48 -10.97
CA GLY A 274 14.14 -5.21 -9.76
C GLY A 274 13.13 -6.27 -9.29
N ASN A 275 11.98 -6.38 -9.98
CA ASN A 275 10.95 -7.37 -9.67
C ASN A 275 10.20 -7.71 -10.98
N VAL A 276 10.77 -8.60 -11.77
CA VAL A 276 10.27 -8.96 -13.11
C VAL A 276 9.18 -10.02 -13.06
N GLU A 277 9.10 -10.77 -11.96
CA GLU A 277 8.19 -11.90 -11.81
C GLU A 277 6.77 -11.49 -11.42
N ASN A 278 6.63 -10.31 -10.80
CA ASN A 278 5.35 -9.86 -10.25
C ASN A 278 4.73 -8.78 -11.16
N GLU A 279 3.96 -9.23 -12.12
CA GLU A 279 3.26 -8.39 -13.08
C GLU A 279 2.06 -7.68 -12.42
N ILE A 280 1.93 -6.40 -12.68
CA ILE A 280 0.86 -5.51 -12.18
C ILE A 280 -0.08 -5.24 -13.34
N ILE A 281 -1.28 -5.81 -13.32
CA ILE A 281 -2.28 -5.57 -14.36
C ILE A 281 -2.89 -4.18 -14.13
N LEU A 282 -2.80 -3.32 -15.15
CA LEU A 282 -3.35 -1.97 -15.15
C LEU A 282 -4.65 -1.87 -15.95
N TYR A 283 -4.83 -2.78 -16.91
CA TYR A 283 -6.00 -2.88 -17.76
C TYR A 283 -6.05 -4.26 -18.41
N ASP A 284 -7.24 -4.84 -18.46
CA ASP A 284 -7.53 -6.05 -19.21
C ASP A 284 -8.95 -5.96 -19.79
N SER A 285 -9.06 -5.89 -21.10
CA SER A 285 -10.36 -5.78 -21.79
C SER A 285 -11.23 -7.03 -21.70
N ARG A 286 -10.64 -8.18 -21.29
CA ARG A 286 -11.36 -9.44 -21.13
C ARG A 286 -12.20 -9.48 -19.86
N VAL A 287 -11.92 -8.57 -18.92
CA VAL A 287 -12.68 -8.46 -17.68
C VAL A 287 -13.99 -7.73 -17.96
N GLU A 288 -15.09 -8.34 -17.60
CA GLU A 288 -16.42 -7.77 -17.77
C GLU A 288 -16.55 -6.38 -17.09
N GLY A 289 -17.19 -5.44 -17.83
CA GLY A 289 -17.35 -4.06 -17.38
C GLY A 289 -16.10 -3.19 -17.54
N THR A 290 -15.04 -3.68 -18.20
CA THR A 290 -13.89 -2.84 -18.55
C THR A 290 -14.24 -1.92 -19.72
N GLU A 291 -13.98 -0.62 -19.55
CA GLU A 291 -14.19 0.41 -20.59
C GLU A 291 -13.21 0.20 -21.75
N THR A 292 -13.70 -0.14 -22.91
CA THR A 292 -12.88 -0.35 -24.13
C THR A 292 -12.84 0.86 -25.05
N THR A 293 -13.76 1.81 -24.88
CA THR A 293 -13.82 3.02 -25.71
C THR A 293 -12.60 3.90 -25.47
N VAL A 294 -11.91 4.23 -26.51
CA VAL A 294 -10.79 5.20 -26.46
C VAL A 294 -11.39 6.60 -26.47
N ARG A 295 -10.96 7.47 -25.57
CA ARG A 295 -11.42 8.85 -25.49
C ARG A 295 -11.05 9.65 -26.75
N ASN A 296 -11.72 10.77 -26.97
CA ASN A 296 -11.44 11.65 -28.12
C ASN A 296 -9.99 12.14 -28.23
N ASP A 297 -9.27 12.18 -27.09
CA ASP A 297 -7.85 12.52 -27.03
C ASP A 297 -6.91 11.31 -27.23
N GLY A 298 -7.45 10.16 -27.63
CA GLY A 298 -6.73 8.92 -27.83
C GLY A 298 -6.46 8.13 -26.54
N ARG A 299 -6.94 8.60 -25.38
CA ARG A 299 -6.60 8.04 -24.07
C ARG A 299 -7.40 6.77 -23.75
N VAL A 300 -6.68 5.74 -23.33
CA VAL A 300 -7.25 4.51 -22.77
C VAL A 300 -7.63 4.74 -21.31
N THR A 301 -8.84 4.32 -20.91
CA THR A 301 -9.29 4.36 -19.53
C THR A 301 -8.75 3.15 -18.77
N LEU A 302 -7.57 3.31 -18.16
CA LEU A 302 -6.97 2.25 -17.34
C LEU A 302 -7.81 2.01 -16.07
N THR A 303 -7.95 0.75 -15.65
CA THR A 303 -8.64 0.40 -14.38
C THR A 303 -7.88 0.91 -13.19
N ARG A 304 -6.54 0.88 -13.26
CA ARG A 304 -5.62 1.58 -12.34
C ARG A 304 -4.41 2.09 -13.12
N ASN A 305 -3.81 3.16 -12.65
CA ASN A 305 -2.76 3.85 -13.40
C ASN A 305 -1.54 4.24 -12.54
N ILE A 306 -1.44 3.71 -11.32
CA ILE A 306 -0.36 4.02 -10.40
C ILE A 306 0.47 2.77 -10.12
N VAL A 307 1.79 2.92 -10.23
CA VAL A 307 2.78 1.90 -9.89
C VAL A 307 3.86 2.53 -9.01
N ALA A 308 4.19 1.89 -7.92
CA ALA A 308 5.34 2.25 -7.11
C ALA A 308 6.60 1.56 -7.66
N VAL A 309 7.68 2.33 -7.77
CA VAL A 309 8.97 1.88 -8.32
C VAL A 309 10.07 2.26 -7.33
N VAL A 310 10.97 1.34 -7.02
CA VAL A 310 12.16 1.66 -6.23
C VAL A 310 12.98 2.74 -6.96
N CYS A 311 13.45 3.77 -6.27
CA CYS A 311 14.13 4.92 -6.89
C CYS A 311 15.36 4.56 -7.76
N LYS A 312 15.94 3.37 -7.58
CA LYS A 312 17.07 2.86 -8.38
C LYS A 312 16.64 2.00 -9.58
N HIS A 313 15.36 1.61 -9.66
CA HIS A 313 14.85 0.73 -10.70
C HIS A 313 14.11 1.51 -11.80
N LYS A 314 13.88 0.85 -12.91
CA LYS A 314 13.06 1.36 -14.03
C LYS A 314 11.72 0.67 -14.01
N LEU A 315 10.70 1.37 -14.49
CA LEU A 315 9.39 0.79 -14.79
C LEU A 315 9.43 0.16 -16.18
N VAL A 316 8.91 -1.04 -16.28
CA VAL A 316 8.65 -1.69 -17.57
C VAL A 316 7.15 -1.73 -17.78
N LEU A 317 6.67 -1.18 -18.89
CA LEU A 317 5.26 -1.19 -19.29
C LEU A 317 5.13 -2.02 -20.55
N LYS A 318 4.16 -2.93 -20.54
CA LYS A 318 3.79 -3.75 -21.68
C LYS A 318 2.34 -3.43 -22.07
N VAL A 319 2.12 -3.14 -23.35
CA VAL A 319 0.78 -2.88 -23.90
C VAL A 319 0.60 -3.82 -25.09
N CYS A 320 -0.36 -4.73 -25.00
CA CYS A 320 -0.70 -5.67 -26.07
C CYS A 320 -2.09 -5.34 -26.63
N VAL A 321 -2.18 -5.27 -27.94
CA VAL A 321 -3.42 -5.04 -28.70
C VAL A 321 -3.93 -6.37 -29.21
N PHE A 322 -5.21 -6.64 -29.02
CA PHE A 322 -5.88 -7.84 -29.54
C PHE A 322 -6.91 -7.47 -30.61
N GLU A 323 -7.00 -8.29 -31.64
CA GLU A 323 -8.06 -8.28 -32.65
C GLU A 323 -8.60 -9.70 -32.84
N GLY A 324 -9.90 -9.86 -32.80
CA GLY A 324 -10.51 -11.20 -32.92
C GLY A 324 -10.02 -12.21 -31.87
N GLY A 325 -9.58 -11.74 -30.69
CA GLY A 325 -9.04 -12.58 -29.61
C GLY A 325 -7.54 -12.91 -29.73
N SER A 326 -6.86 -12.51 -30.82
CA SER A 326 -5.44 -12.77 -31.04
C SER A 326 -4.61 -11.51 -30.80
N GLU A 327 -3.35 -11.66 -30.28
CA GLU A 327 -2.41 -10.57 -30.14
C GLU A 327 -1.87 -10.14 -31.51
N VAL A 328 -2.19 -8.91 -31.94
CA VAL A 328 -1.74 -8.35 -33.23
C VAL A 328 -0.56 -7.40 -33.06
N ALA A 329 -0.43 -6.74 -31.92
CA ALA A 329 0.70 -5.88 -31.61
C ALA A 329 1.00 -5.89 -30.10
N CYS A 330 2.29 -5.84 -29.77
CA CYS A 330 2.72 -5.69 -28.38
C CYS A 330 3.87 -4.69 -28.30
N PHE A 331 3.74 -3.74 -27.39
CA PHE A 331 4.71 -2.67 -27.12
C PHE A 331 5.31 -2.88 -25.75
N LYS A 332 6.63 -2.69 -25.64
CA LYS A 332 7.34 -2.73 -24.37
C LYS A 332 8.13 -1.43 -24.19
N PHE A 333 7.87 -0.72 -23.10
CA PHE A 333 8.54 0.52 -22.73
C PHE A 333 9.38 0.27 -21.49
N VAL A 334 10.61 0.78 -21.47
CA VAL A 334 11.47 0.80 -20.27
C VAL A 334 11.67 2.25 -19.89
N LEU A 335 11.04 2.67 -18.78
CA LEU A 335 10.88 4.06 -18.38
C LEU A 335 11.68 4.34 -17.11
N GLY A 336 12.65 5.22 -17.23
CA GLY A 336 13.38 5.77 -16.09
C GLY A 336 12.71 7.03 -15.57
N HIS A 337 13.13 7.52 -14.40
CA HIS A 337 12.52 8.67 -13.71
C HIS A 337 12.63 10.00 -14.45
N ARG A 338 13.42 10.07 -15.52
CA ARG A 338 13.54 11.23 -16.40
C ARG A 338 12.63 11.17 -17.63
N ASN A 339 12.05 9.99 -17.91
CA ASN A 339 11.14 9.83 -19.03
C ASN A 339 9.76 10.31 -18.58
N GLU A 340 9.24 11.34 -19.25
CA GLU A 340 7.88 11.85 -19.02
C GLU A 340 6.94 11.41 -20.14
N GLU A 341 7.50 11.18 -21.34
CA GLU A 341 6.74 10.75 -22.50
C GLU A 341 7.60 9.83 -23.39
N CYS A 342 6.98 8.82 -23.99
CA CYS A 342 7.62 7.93 -24.92
C CYS A 342 6.60 7.47 -25.98
N THR A 343 6.93 7.60 -27.26
CA THR A 343 6.08 7.15 -28.38
C THR A 343 6.74 6.01 -29.12
N ARG A 344 5.95 5.03 -29.53
CA ARG A 344 6.37 3.90 -30.36
C ARG A 344 5.33 3.59 -31.43
N LYS A 345 5.80 3.18 -32.61
CA LYS A 345 4.96 2.74 -33.71
C LYS A 345 5.19 1.25 -33.97
N LYS A 346 4.11 0.49 -34.18
CA LYS A 346 4.16 -0.90 -34.61
C LYS A 346 2.93 -1.21 -35.47
N GLY A 347 3.16 -1.52 -36.74
CA GLY A 347 2.08 -1.66 -37.73
C GLY A 347 1.26 -0.37 -37.86
N PRO A 348 -0.07 -0.44 -37.83
CA PRO A 348 -0.94 0.72 -37.95
C PRO A 348 -1.04 1.53 -36.63
N TYR A 349 -0.50 1.02 -35.51
CA TYR A 349 -0.68 1.64 -34.20
C TYR A 349 0.46 2.57 -33.86
N VAL A 350 0.14 3.78 -33.42
CA VAL A 350 1.08 4.73 -32.82
C VAL A 350 0.67 4.93 -31.37
N LEU A 351 1.48 4.41 -30.46
CA LEU A 351 1.23 4.40 -29.03
C LEU A 351 2.14 5.39 -28.30
N GLN A 352 1.54 6.28 -27.50
CA GLN A 352 2.22 7.22 -26.63
C GLN A 352 1.95 6.84 -25.17
N VAL A 353 2.99 6.75 -24.39
CA VAL A 353 2.92 6.58 -22.92
C VAL A 353 3.40 7.86 -22.28
N LYS A 354 2.59 8.42 -21.40
CA LYS A 354 2.96 9.54 -20.52
C LYS A 354 3.12 9.06 -19.09
N VAL A 355 4.17 9.49 -18.42
CA VAL A 355 4.47 9.12 -17.03
C VAL A 355 4.77 10.36 -16.22
N ARG A 356 4.06 10.50 -15.10
CA ARG A 356 4.38 11.50 -14.08
C ARG A 356 5.05 10.81 -12.89
N TRP A 357 6.27 11.24 -12.58
CA TRP A 357 7.08 10.68 -11.51
C TRP A 357 7.05 11.55 -10.26
N ILE A 358 6.68 10.97 -9.13
CA ILE A 358 6.50 11.69 -7.87
C ILE A 358 7.19 10.91 -6.76
N GLY A 359 8.04 11.60 -5.98
CA GLY A 359 8.64 11.01 -4.79
C GLY A 359 7.61 10.84 -3.69
N ILE A 360 7.52 9.64 -3.11
CA ILE A 360 6.66 9.41 -1.94
C ILE A 360 7.45 9.89 -0.72
N ILE A 361 7.08 11.05 -0.20
CA ILE A 361 7.71 11.67 0.97
C ILE A 361 6.65 11.83 2.05
N GLU A 362 7.04 11.68 3.30
CA GLU A 362 6.17 11.93 4.44
C GLU A 362 5.63 13.37 4.40
N HIS A 363 4.34 13.50 4.22
CA HIS A 363 3.62 14.76 4.40
C HIS A 363 3.09 14.82 5.83
N TYR A 364 3.93 15.29 6.74
CA TYR A 364 3.47 15.54 8.09
C TYR A 364 2.49 16.71 8.11
N ASN A 365 1.21 16.41 8.04
CA ASN A 365 0.17 17.43 8.20
C ASN A 365 -0.06 17.71 9.69
N ARG A 366 0.80 18.59 10.22
CA ARG A 366 0.77 19.01 11.63
C ARG A 366 -0.63 19.42 12.11
N LYS A 367 -1.38 20.17 11.27
CA LYS A 367 -2.73 20.62 11.63
C LYS A 367 -3.74 19.46 11.76
N MET A 368 -3.61 18.43 10.95
CA MET A 368 -4.45 17.24 11.04
C MET A 368 -4.18 16.50 12.35
N TRP A 369 -2.90 16.27 12.65
CA TRP A 369 -2.49 15.58 13.86
C TRP A 369 -2.76 16.39 15.13
N GLU A 370 -2.65 17.71 15.08
CA GLU A 370 -3.05 18.60 16.19
C GLU A 370 -4.56 18.54 16.46
N ARG A 371 -5.41 18.43 15.42
CA ARG A 371 -6.85 18.25 15.58
C ARG A 371 -7.19 16.87 16.18
N ILE A 372 -6.58 15.81 15.65
CA ILE A 372 -6.75 14.45 16.19
C ILE A 372 -6.22 14.39 17.61
N GLY A 373 -5.05 14.98 17.89
CA GLY A 373 -4.40 14.98 19.18
C GLY A 373 -5.14 15.79 20.27
N ARG A 374 -5.87 16.86 19.93
CA ARG A 374 -6.67 17.60 20.92
C ARG A 374 -7.77 16.76 21.54
N PHE A 375 -8.37 15.88 20.76
CA PHE A 375 -9.42 14.97 21.26
C PHE A 375 -8.86 13.62 21.72
N GLY A 376 -7.69 13.20 21.21
CA GLY A 376 -7.01 11.97 21.62
C GLY A 376 -6.30 12.08 22.97
N ASN A 377 -5.82 13.28 23.35
CA ASN A 377 -5.19 13.50 24.67
C ASN A 377 -6.16 13.49 25.86
N ILE A 378 -7.46 13.39 25.60
CA ILE A 378 -8.48 13.30 26.64
C ILE A 378 -8.63 11.85 27.15
N LEU A 379 -8.10 10.87 26.40
CA LEU A 379 -8.34 9.44 26.66
C LEU A 379 -7.09 8.64 27.07
N TRP A 380 -5.91 9.27 27.17
CA TRP A 380 -4.65 8.59 27.55
C TRP A 380 -3.87 9.35 28.60
#